data_f4bd04939881f86ab97c0dd02bb668f5
#
_entry.id   f4bd04939881f86ab97c0dd02bb668f5
#
_cell.length_a   1.000
_cell.length_b   1.000
_cell.length_c   1.000
_cell.angle_alpha   90.00
_cell.angle_beta   90.00
_cell.angle_gamma   90.00
#
_symmetry.space_group_name_H-M   'P 1'
#
loop_
_entity.id
_entity.type
_entity.pdbx_description
1 polymer ?
#
loop_
_entity_poly.entity_id
_entity_poly.type
_entity_poly.pdbx_seq_one_letter_code
_entity_poly.pdbx_strand_id
1 'polypeptide(L)'
;MMSLKSSIYFFFFVKHLQKKAQAKEASSTESKSDGAFYSKEEVAKHNSYEKGIWVTYKGQVYDITEFIASHPGGPSKIILAAGGALEPFWALYAVHNNQHVLDLLDDYRIGSLVKDESSSDTSDIKVRF
;
A
#
# COMPACT_ATOMS: atom_id res chain seq x y z
N MET A 1 -7.99 -8.09 35.13
CA MET A 1 -8.25 -6.82 34.43
C MET A 1 -7.77 -6.96 32.99
N MET A 2 -8.69 -6.98 32.05
CA MET A 2 -8.32 -6.88 30.64
C MET A 2 -7.79 -5.49 30.35
N SER A 3 -6.58 -5.37 29.82
CA SER A 3 -6.03 -4.08 29.44
C SER A 3 -6.85 -3.48 28.30
N LEU A 4 -7.13 -2.20 28.34
CA LEU A 4 -7.81 -1.44 27.29
C LEU A 4 -7.18 -1.64 25.90
N LYS A 5 -5.93 -2.02 25.84
CA LYS A 5 -5.18 -2.31 24.61
C LYS A 5 -5.71 -3.55 23.86
N SER A 6 -6.10 -4.62 24.54
CA SER A 6 -6.63 -5.82 23.88
C SER A 6 -8.04 -5.60 23.31
N SER A 7 -8.85 -4.74 23.91
CA SER A 7 -10.17 -4.36 23.40
C SER A 7 -10.09 -3.57 22.10
N ILE A 8 -9.11 -2.67 21.96
CA ILE A 8 -8.87 -1.89 20.74
C ILE A 8 -8.40 -2.79 19.60
N TYR A 9 -7.50 -3.74 19.85
CA TYR A 9 -7.04 -4.71 18.84
C TYR A 9 -8.17 -5.63 18.38
N PHE A 10 -9.03 -6.08 19.27
CA PHE A 10 -10.18 -6.91 18.93
C PHE A 10 -11.20 -6.15 18.07
N PHE A 11 -11.53 -4.93 18.42
CA PHE A 11 -12.44 -4.07 17.66
C PHE A 11 -11.90 -3.77 16.26
N PHE A 12 -10.61 -3.58 16.14
CA PHE A 12 -9.91 -3.35 14.89
C PHE A 12 -9.91 -4.58 13.99
N PHE A 13 -9.65 -5.75 14.54
CA PHE A 13 -9.70 -7.03 13.84
C PHE A 13 -11.11 -7.33 13.30
N VAL A 14 -12.15 -7.08 14.08
CA VAL A 14 -13.55 -7.24 13.66
C VAL A 14 -13.91 -6.28 12.53
N LYS A 15 -13.47 -5.02 12.61
CA LYS A 15 -13.69 -4.02 11.56
C LYS A 15 -13.02 -4.42 10.23
N HIS A 16 -11.83 -4.96 10.30
CA HIS A 16 -11.11 -5.48 9.14
C HIS A 16 -11.80 -6.71 8.52
N LEU A 17 -12.29 -7.63 9.35
CA LEU A 17 -13.09 -8.78 8.90
C LEU A 17 -14.42 -8.37 8.26
N GLN A 18 -15.10 -7.36 8.79
CA GLN A 18 -16.35 -6.82 8.21
C GLN A 18 -16.10 -6.18 6.85
N LYS A 19 -14.99 -5.45 6.66
CA LYS A 19 -14.59 -4.90 5.35
C LYS A 19 -14.30 -6.02 4.34
N LYS A 20 -13.64 -7.10 4.75
CA LYS A 20 -13.41 -8.30 3.93
C LYS A 20 -14.71 -9.02 3.56
N ALA A 21 -15.65 -9.16 4.49
CA ALA A 21 -16.94 -9.78 4.26
C ALA A 21 -17.81 -8.94 3.30
N GLN A 22 -17.83 -7.62 3.44
CA GLN A 22 -18.55 -6.71 2.53
C GLN A 22 -17.93 -6.71 1.13
N ALA A 23 -16.60 -6.74 1.01
CA ALA A 23 -15.92 -6.88 -0.26
C ALA A 23 -16.23 -8.22 -0.96
N LYS A 24 -16.49 -9.28 -0.19
CA LYS A 24 -16.83 -10.61 -0.69
C LYS A 24 -18.28 -10.69 -1.17
N GLU A 25 -19.21 -9.98 -0.55
CA GLU A 25 -20.61 -9.91 -0.98
C GLU A 25 -20.81 -8.99 -2.20
N ALA A 26 -20.03 -7.93 -2.32
CA ALA A 26 -20.00 -7.08 -3.51
C ALA A 26 -19.29 -7.72 -4.72
N SER A 27 -18.55 -8.79 -4.50
CA SER A 27 -17.70 -9.50 -5.47
C SER A 27 -18.47 -10.32 -6.51
N SER A 28 -19.79 -10.31 -6.52
CA SER A 28 -20.51 -10.99 -7.59
C SER A 28 -20.48 -10.25 -8.94
N THR A 29 -19.93 -9.03 -9.00
CA THR A 29 -19.87 -8.24 -10.25
C THR A 29 -18.70 -7.26 -10.37
N GLU A 30 -17.84 -7.08 -9.36
CA GLU A 30 -16.65 -6.24 -9.53
C GLU A 30 -15.39 -7.08 -9.47
N SER A 31 -14.86 -7.37 -10.66
CA SER A 31 -13.44 -7.71 -10.82
C SER A 31 -12.62 -6.67 -10.07
N LYS A 32 -11.73 -7.11 -9.15
CA LYS A 32 -10.58 -6.29 -8.75
C LYS A 32 -10.13 -5.55 -9.99
N SER A 33 -10.09 -4.23 -9.95
CA SER A 33 -9.71 -3.42 -11.11
C SER A 33 -8.24 -3.69 -11.44
N ASP A 34 -7.99 -4.80 -12.12
CA ASP A 34 -6.66 -5.18 -12.62
C ASP A 34 -6.16 -4.23 -13.72
N GLY A 35 -6.89 -3.13 -13.96
CA GLY A 35 -6.65 -2.23 -15.06
C GLY A 35 -6.34 -0.77 -14.71
N ALA A 36 -6.32 -0.37 -13.43
CA ALA A 36 -5.95 1.00 -13.09
C ALA A 36 -4.43 1.15 -13.06
N PHE A 37 -3.92 2.13 -13.81
CA PHE A 37 -2.49 2.46 -13.86
C PHE A 37 -2.28 3.89 -13.39
N TYR A 38 -1.28 4.09 -12.54
CA TYR A 38 -0.93 5.38 -11.96
C TYR A 38 0.54 5.68 -12.21
N SER A 39 0.85 6.94 -12.49
CA SER A 39 2.25 7.39 -12.56
C SER A 39 2.82 7.64 -11.16
N LYS A 40 4.13 7.67 -11.04
CA LYS A 40 4.80 8.05 -9.78
C LYS A 40 4.44 9.46 -9.34
N GLU A 41 4.26 10.37 -10.30
CA GLU A 41 3.86 11.75 -10.06
C GLU A 41 2.45 11.82 -9.49
N GLU A 42 1.54 10.97 -9.95
CA GLU A 42 0.20 10.88 -9.41
C GLU A 42 0.23 10.37 -7.98
N VAL A 43 0.95 9.27 -7.72
CA VAL A 43 1.12 8.73 -6.37
C VAL A 43 1.70 9.79 -5.43
N ALA A 44 2.70 10.56 -5.87
CA ALA A 44 3.35 11.61 -5.06
C ALA A 44 2.39 12.73 -4.61
N LYS A 45 1.30 12.98 -5.33
CA LYS A 45 0.26 13.94 -4.93
C LYS A 45 -0.57 13.46 -3.75
N HIS A 46 -0.69 12.14 -3.58
CA HIS A 46 -1.44 11.49 -2.51
C HIS A 46 -0.57 11.28 -1.26
N ASN A 47 -0.19 12.37 -0.62
CA ASN A 47 0.74 12.42 0.51
C ASN A 47 0.15 13.05 1.79
N SER A 48 -1.16 13.26 1.83
CA SER A 48 -1.87 13.87 2.97
C SER A 48 -3.25 13.27 3.16
N TYR A 49 -3.82 13.43 4.34
CA TYR A 49 -5.18 12.96 4.62
C TYR A 49 -6.24 13.57 3.70
N GLU A 50 -6.06 14.81 3.28
CA GLU A 50 -7.00 15.52 2.40
C GLU A 50 -7.02 14.90 0.99
N LYS A 51 -5.85 14.48 0.50
CA LYS A 51 -5.68 13.93 -0.85
C LYS A 51 -5.70 12.41 -0.88
N GLY A 52 -5.75 11.79 0.28
CA GLY A 52 -5.47 10.37 0.46
C GLY A 52 -3.97 10.10 0.61
N ILE A 53 -3.64 8.97 1.23
CA ILE A 53 -2.26 8.54 1.45
C ILE A 53 -2.02 7.28 0.66
N TRP A 54 -1.28 7.43 -0.45
CA TRP A 54 -0.93 6.33 -1.34
C TRP A 54 0.54 5.97 -1.19
N VAL A 55 0.84 4.71 -1.36
CA VAL A 55 2.20 4.17 -1.36
C VAL A 55 2.36 3.16 -2.49
N THR A 56 3.60 2.88 -2.85
CA THR A 56 3.91 1.84 -3.83
C THR A 56 4.75 0.74 -3.22
N TYR A 57 4.58 -0.47 -3.73
CA TYR A 57 5.40 -1.62 -3.40
C TYR A 57 5.42 -2.61 -4.57
N LYS A 58 6.62 -2.98 -5.03
CA LYS A 58 6.84 -3.92 -6.15
C LYS A 58 5.97 -3.60 -7.38
N GLY A 59 5.92 -2.32 -7.77
CA GLY A 59 5.18 -1.88 -8.94
C GLY A 59 3.66 -1.82 -8.77
N GLN A 60 3.13 -2.02 -7.58
CA GLN A 60 1.72 -1.88 -7.26
C GLN A 60 1.46 -0.60 -6.47
N VAL A 61 0.24 -0.09 -6.53
CA VAL A 61 -0.21 1.13 -5.83
C VAL A 61 -1.29 0.77 -4.82
N TYR A 62 -1.16 1.32 -3.62
CA TYR A 62 -2.03 1.05 -2.48
C TYR A 62 -2.52 2.34 -1.86
N ASP A 63 -3.82 2.44 -1.60
CA ASP A 63 -4.40 3.52 -0.79
C ASP A 63 -4.51 3.06 0.66
N ILE A 64 -3.61 3.55 1.50
CA ILE A 64 -3.52 3.16 2.91
C ILE A 64 -4.11 4.21 3.85
N THR A 65 -4.88 5.17 3.35
CA THR A 65 -5.42 6.29 4.13
C THR A 65 -6.12 5.81 5.41
N GLU A 66 -6.99 4.81 5.30
CA GLU A 66 -7.74 4.28 6.43
C GLU A 66 -6.87 3.46 7.41
N PHE A 67 -5.76 2.92 6.93
CA PHE A 67 -4.87 2.09 7.74
C PHE A 67 -3.92 2.91 8.63
N ILE A 68 -3.62 4.15 8.28
CA ILE A 68 -2.63 4.99 8.97
C ILE A 68 -2.85 5.03 10.48
N ALA A 69 -4.08 5.33 10.92
CA ALA A 69 -4.42 5.49 12.35
C ALA A 69 -4.22 4.20 13.15
N SER A 70 -4.23 3.07 12.51
CA SER A 70 -4.21 1.74 13.12
C SER A 70 -2.91 0.98 12.90
N HIS A 71 -1.94 1.61 12.26
CA HIS A 71 -0.63 1.02 12.07
C HIS A 71 0.03 0.67 13.42
N PRO A 72 0.42 -0.61 13.67
CA PRO A 72 0.99 -1.04 14.95
C PRO A 72 2.25 -0.30 15.36
N GLY A 73 3.05 0.16 14.40
CA GLY A 73 4.25 0.98 14.63
C GLY A 73 3.96 2.46 14.90
N GLY A 74 2.70 2.87 14.86
CA GLY A 74 2.24 4.25 15.02
C GLY A 74 2.07 5.01 13.70
N PRO A 75 1.13 5.97 13.66
CA PRO A 75 0.84 6.75 12.46
C PRO A 75 2.01 7.57 11.96
N SER A 76 2.79 8.14 12.89
CA SER A 76 3.91 9.02 12.56
C SER A 76 5.02 8.35 11.74
N LYS A 77 5.17 7.04 11.86
CA LYS A 77 6.18 6.29 11.11
C LYS A 77 5.72 5.93 9.72
N ILE A 78 4.50 5.42 9.58
CA ILE A 78 3.99 5.00 8.27
C ILE A 78 3.75 6.19 7.33
N ILE A 79 3.37 7.35 7.88
CA ILE A 79 3.13 8.56 7.07
C ILE A 79 4.40 9.09 6.39
N LEU A 80 5.59 8.71 6.85
CA LEU A 80 6.85 9.05 6.19
C LEU A 80 6.95 8.45 4.78
N ALA A 81 6.24 7.37 4.51
CA ALA A 81 6.20 6.73 3.19
C ALA A 81 5.12 7.34 2.27
N ALA A 82 4.28 8.24 2.77
CA ALA A 82 3.16 8.81 2.03
C ALA A 82 3.59 9.42 0.69
N GLY A 83 2.93 9.02 -0.38
CA GLY A 83 3.25 9.46 -1.75
C GLY A 83 4.49 8.82 -2.35
N GLY A 84 5.06 7.78 -1.73
CA GLY A 84 6.30 7.16 -2.17
C GLY A 84 6.32 5.64 -2.03
N ALA A 85 7.53 5.09 -2.15
CA ALA A 85 7.78 3.65 -2.13
C ALA A 85 7.99 3.11 -0.71
N LEU A 86 7.45 1.90 -0.44
CA LEU A 86 7.64 1.20 0.83
C LEU A 86 9.00 0.50 0.94
N GLU A 87 9.63 0.14 -0.18
CA GLU A 87 10.83 -0.67 -0.21
C GLU A 87 11.97 -0.13 0.69
N PRO A 88 12.31 1.17 0.69
CA PRO A 88 13.38 1.69 1.54
C PRO A 88 13.10 1.53 3.03
N PHE A 89 11.82 1.69 3.43
CA PHE A 89 11.40 1.54 4.82
C PHE A 89 11.38 0.07 5.24
N TRP A 90 10.91 -0.81 4.38
CA TRP A 90 10.84 -2.25 4.67
C TRP A 90 12.21 -2.93 4.67
N ALA A 91 13.18 -2.37 3.95
CA ALA A 91 14.58 -2.80 4.05
C ALA A 91 15.17 -2.54 5.44
N LEU A 92 14.75 -1.45 6.11
CA LEU A 92 15.18 -1.11 7.47
C LEU A 92 14.39 -1.88 8.54
N TYR A 93 13.13 -2.18 8.27
CA TYR A 93 12.20 -2.80 9.22
C TYR A 93 11.75 -4.16 8.71
N ALA A 94 12.63 -5.15 8.82
CA ALA A 94 12.43 -6.51 8.31
C ALA A 94 11.17 -7.23 8.83
N VAL A 95 10.58 -6.75 9.93
CA VAL A 95 9.31 -7.24 10.48
C VAL A 95 8.16 -7.17 9.46
N HIS A 96 8.24 -6.30 8.46
CA HIS A 96 7.26 -6.20 7.40
C HIS A 96 7.39 -7.31 6.33
N ASN A 97 8.53 -7.98 6.27
CA ASN A 97 8.79 -9.04 5.30
C ASN A 97 8.16 -10.38 5.74
N ASN A 98 6.87 -10.41 5.90
CA ASN A 98 6.13 -11.64 6.18
C ASN A 98 4.81 -11.68 5.41
N GLN A 99 4.31 -12.87 5.16
CA GLN A 99 3.14 -13.09 4.33
C GLN A 99 1.89 -12.37 4.86
N HIS A 100 1.72 -12.33 6.17
CA HIS A 100 0.56 -11.68 6.79
C HIS A 100 0.51 -10.17 6.50
N VAL A 101 1.66 -9.49 6.52
CA VAL A 101 1.75 -8.06 6.18
C VAL A 101 1.51 -7.84 4.68
N LEU A 102 2.00 -8.73 3.83
CA LEU A 102 1.76 -8.67 2.39
C LEU A 102 0.28 -8.86 2.05
N ASP A 103 -0.38 -9.82 2.68
CA ASP A 103 -1.81 -10.07 2.52
C ASP A 103 -2.65 -8.86 2.98
N LEU A 104 -2.25 -8.26 4.11
CA LEU A 104 -2.89 -7.05 4.61
C LEU A 104 -2.72 -5.87 3.64
N LEU A 105 -1.52 -5.69 3.10
CA LEU A 105 -1.25 -4.65 2.11
C LEU A 105 -2.10 -4.84 0.85
N ASP A 106 -2.26 -6.08 0.39
CA ASP A 106 -3.04 -6.39 -0.82
C ASP A 106 -4.53 -6.00 -0.71
N ASP A 107 -5.08 -5.95 0.51
CA ASP A 107 -6.44 -5.46 0.75
C ASP A 107 -6.61 -3.96 0.40
N TYR A 108 -5.53 -3.20 0.35
CA TYR A 108 -5.50 -1.76 0.03
C TYR A 108 -5.06 -1.45 -1.39
N ARG A 109 -4.84 -2.48 -2.20
CA ARG A 109 -4.39 -2.31 -3.59
C ARG A 109 -5.45 -1.61 -4.44
N ILE A 110 -5.03 -0.55 -5.15
CA ILE A 110 -5.90 0.21 -6.07
C ILE A 110 -5.47 0.13 -7.52
N GLY A 111 -4.30 -0.37 -7.82
CA GLY A 111 -3.81 -0.50 -9.19
C GLY A 111 -2.32 -0.78 -9.28
N SER A 112 -1.74 -0.48 -10.43
CA SER A 112 -0.34 -0.70 -10.73
C SER A 112 0.35 0.61 -11.14
N LEU A 113 1.66 0.69 -10.94
CA LEU A 113 2.45 1.77 -11.51
C LEU A 113 2.60 1.59 -13.02
N VAL A 114 2.50 2.69 -13.73
CA VAL A 114 2.96 2.76 -15.12
C VAL A 114 4.46 2.45 -15.15
N LYS A 115 4.87 1.53 -16.01
CA LYS A 115 6.30 1.31 -16.25
C LYS A 115 6.86 2.51 -16.99
N ASP A 116 7.80 3.20 -16.36
CA ASP A 116 8.58 4.23 -17.05
C ASP A 116 9.44 3.53 -18.10
N GLU A 117 9.08 3.65 -19.37
CA GLU A 117 9.89 3.13 -20.46
C GLU A 117 11.24 3.87 -20.60
N SER A 118 11.42 4.94 -19.83
CA SER A 118 12.66 5.73 -19.80
C SER A 118 13.80 5.09 -18.97
N SER A 119 13.56 4.00 -18.28
CA SER A 119 14.62 3.27 -17.56
C SER A 119 15.16 2.05 -18.32
N SER A 120 14.66 1.78 -19.53
CA SER A 120 15.22 0.79 -20.41
C SER A 120 16.29 1.44 -21.30
N ASP A 121 17.50 1.01 -21.11
CA ASP A 121 18.61 1.08 -22.06
C ASP A 121 19.39 2.39 -22.22
N THR A 122 20.15 2.72 -21.19
CA THR A 122 21.49 3.28 -21.43
C THR A 122 22.59 2.21 -21.57
N SER A 123 22.26 0.94 -21.41
CA SER A 123 23.23 -0.14 -21.51
C SER A 123 23.50 -0.65 -22.93
N ASP A 124 22.68 -0.27 -23.90
CA ASP A 124 22.83 -0.70 -25.31
C ASP A 124 23.23 0.41 -26.28
N ILE A 125 23.65 1.56 -25.80
CA ILE A 125 24.39 2.47 -26.66
C ILE A 125 25.82 1.94 -26.78
N LYS A 126 25.96 0.90 -27.55
CA LYS A 126 27.27 0.51 -28.10
C LYS A 126 27.64 1.60 -29.09
N VAL A 127 28.36 2.59 -28.57
CA VAL A 127 29.01 3.59 -29.45
C VAL A 127 30.01 2.82 -30.32
N ARG A 128 29.61 2.56 -31.55
CA ARG A 128 30.52 2.08 -32.56
C ARG A 128 31.34 3.28 -33.06
N PHE A 129 32.54 3.33 -32.63
CA PHE A 129 33.58 4.07 -33.36
C PHE A 129 34.30 3.14 -34.31
#